data_dd2018c2386a9b61d4a18daa1e3ec196
#
_entry.id   dd2018c2386a9b61d4a18daa1e3ec196
#
_cell.length_a   1.000
_cell.length_b   1.000
_cell.length_c   1.000
_cell.angle_alpha   90.00
_cell.angle_beta   90.00
_cell.angle_gamma   90.00
#
_symmetry.space_group_name_H-M   'P 1'
#
loop_
_entity.id
_entity.type
_entity.pdbx_description
1 polymer ?
#
loop_
_entity_poly.entity_id
_entity_poly.type
_entity_poly.pdbx_seq_one_letter_code
_entity_poly.pdbx_strand_id
1 'polypeptide(L)'
;MIPGENERPWNPPRGYVCMYEAYFRQCHLWFPIPSLIISFLNRRHMAFPQLTPAAICNFVAALTFGAEEVYLVNVRCFEEMTTLKAIRSPGYWVVNNRPKHNFLPGPKVSNFKNWEEYYFYVRSDLESYERPFSGRKRMWTEFPGRFLLNR
;
A
#
# COMPACT_ATOMS: atom_id res chain seq x y z
N MET A 1 16.05 -6.55 5.00
CA MET A 1 17.11 -7.23 4.19
C MET A 1 17.40 -6.40 2.95
N ILE A 2 18.67 -6.19 2.66
CA ILE A 2 19.10 -5.43 1.48
C ILE A 2 19.00 -6.33 0.25
N PRO A 3 18.45 -5.85 -0.87
CA PRO A 3 18.30 -6.65 -2.09
C PRO A 3 19.64 -7.02 -2.71
N GLY A 4 19.73 -8.24 -3.25
CA GLY A 4 20.87 -8.69 -4.05
C GLY A 4 20.78 -8.21 -5.50
N GLU A 5 21.82 -8.48 -6.29
CA GLU A 5 21.93 -7.99 -7.67
C GLU A 5 20.77 -8.42 -8.58
N ASN A 6 20.23 -9.62 -8.35
CA ASN A 6 19.16 -10.18 -9.18
C ASN A 6 17.77 -10.05 -8.57
N GLU A 7 17.67 -9.41 -7.43
CA GLU A 7 16.39 -9.25 -6.74
C GLU A 7 15.74 -7.93 -7.14
N ARG A 8 14.41 -7.95 -7.26
CA ARG A 8 13.62 -6.80 -7.71
C ARG A 8 12.34 -6.67 -6.87
N PRO A 9 11.71 -5.50 -6.85
CA PRO A 9 10.46 -5.32 -6.10
C PRO A 9 9.37 -6.34 -6.44
N TRP A 10 9.29 -6.76 -7.70
CA TRP A 10 8.30 -7.72 -8.15
C TRP A 10 8.73 -9.17 -7.97
N ASN A 11 9.94 -9.42 -7.51
CA ASN A 11 10.48 -10.76 -7.33
C ASN A 11 11.24 -10.87 -6.00
N PRO A 12 10.56 -10.68 -4.86
CA PRO A 12 11.22 -10.78 -3.55
C PRO A 12 11.60 -12.23 -3.23
N PRO A 13 12.60 -12.45 -2.39
CA PRO A 13 12.90 -13.77 -1.86
C PRO A 13 11.68 -14.37 -1.17
N ARG A 14 11.63 -15.71 -1.15
CA ARG A 14 10.53 -16.42 -0.50
C ARG A 14 10.45 -16.03 0.99
N GLY A 15 9.25 -15.70 1.45
CA GLY A 15 9.02 -15.29 2.82
C GLY A 15 9.26 -13.81 3.09
N TYR A 16 9.52 -13.03 2.06
CA TYR A 16 9.75 -11.59 2.17
C TYR A 16 8.78 -10.79 1.30
N VAL A 17 8.54 -9.56 1.71
CA VAL A 17 7.73 -8.58 0.97
C VAL A 17 8.59 -7.36 0.72
N CYS A 18 8.55 -6.84 -0.50
CA CYS A 18 9.25 -5.61 -0.84
C CYS A 18 8.49 -4.40 -0.32
N MET A 19 9.22 -3.46 0.24
CA MET A 19 8.71 -2.15 0.65
C MET A 19 9.69 -1.08 0.22
N TYR A 20 9.18 0.11 -0.05
CA TYR A 20 10.02 1.24 -0.43
C TYR A 20 10.37 2.09 0.77
N GLU A 21 11.59 2.60 0.79
CA GLU A 21 12.08 3.49 1.82
C GLU A 21 11.18 4.72 2.01
N ALA A 22 10.62 5.22 0.89
CA ALA A 22 9.73 6.36 0.88
C ALA A 22 8.47 6.16 1.74
N TYR A 23 7.98 4.93 1.87
CA TYR A 23 6.83 4.64 2.73
C TYR A 23 7.06 5.07 4.17
N PHE A 24 8.27 4.91 4.66
CA PHE A 24 8.63 5.19 6.05
C PHE A 24 9.19 6.58 6.23
N ARG A 25 10.02 7.04 5.31
CA ARG A 25 10.68 8.34 5.42
C ARG A 25 9.75 9.51 5.10
N GLN A 26 8.94 9.40 4.05
CA GLN A 26 8.08 10.49 3.61
C GLN A 26 6.64 10.34 4.08
N CYS A 27 6.12 9.12 4.14
CA CYS A 27 4.73 8.88 4.50
C CYS A 27 4.54 8.51 5.96
N HIS A 28 5.62 8.30 6.70
CA HIS A 28 5.59 7.98 8.13
C HIS A 28 4.84 6.69 8.47
N LEU A 29 4.89 5.72 7.56
CA LEU A 29 4.36 4.39 7.83
C LEU A 29 5.11 3.76 9.01
N TRP A 30 4.45 2.90 9.75
CA TRP A 30 5.01 2.27 10.94
C TRP A 30 4.83 0.75 10.93
N PHE A 31 5.52 0.07 11.84
CA PHE A 31 5.34 -1.35 12.11
C PHE A 31 4.63 -1.55 13.44
N PRO A 32 3.82 -2.59 13.59
CA PRO A 32 3.39 -3.52 12.54
C PRO A 32 2.54 -2.80 11.47
N ILE A 33 2.62 -3.29 10.24
CA ILE A 33 1.88 -2.68 9.12
C ILE A 33 0.39 -2.71 9.41
N PRO A 34 -0.31 -1.56 9.30
CA PRO A 34 -1.72 -1.46 9.66
C PRO A 34 -2.63 -2.41 8.87
N SER A 35 -3.62 -2.95 9.56
CA SER A 35 -4.57 -3.89 8.95
C SER A 35 -5.36 -3.30 7.79
N LEU A 36 -5.60 -1.99 7.78
CA LEU A 36 -6.27 -1.32 6.65
C LEU A 36 -5.54 -1.56 5.34
N ILE A 37 -4.22 -1.37 5.33
CA ILE A 37 -3.39 -1.54 4.12
C ILE A 37 -3.39 -3.01 3.70
N ILE A 38 -3.21 -3.92 4.64
CA ILE A 38 -3.17 -5.35 4.36
C ILE A 38 -4.51 -5.83 3.82
N SER A 39 -5.61 -5.40 4.41
CA SER A 39 -6.96 -5.72 3.95
C SER A 39 -7.20 -5.22 2.53
N PHE A 40 -6.78 -3.99 2.25
CA PHE A 40 -6.90 -3.42 0.91
C PHE A 40 -6.15 -4.26 -0.14
N LEU A 41 -4.90 -4.58 0.14
CA LEU A 41 -4.07 -5.39 -0.76
C LEU A 41 -4.64 -6.80 -0.91
N ASN A 42 -5.09 -7.40 0.19
CA ASN A 42 -5.68 -8.74 0.17
C ASN A 42 -6.95 -8.78 -0.67
N ARG A 43 -7.80 -7.78 -0.57
CA ARG A 43 -9.04 -7.70 -1.35
C ARG A 43 -8.78 -7.54 -2.84
N ARG A 44 -7.65 -6.92 -3.21
CA ARG A 44 -7.34 -6.62 -4.61
C ARG A 44 -6.27 -7.54 -5.20
N HIS A 45 -5.79 -8.50 -4.44
CA HIS A 45 -4.71 -9.41 -4.86
C HIS A 45 -3.48 -8.67 -5.38
N MET A 46 -3.15 -7.56 -4.73
CA MET A 46 -2.00 -6.74 -5.09
C MET A 46 -0.78 -7.09 -4.23
N ALA A 47 0.39 -6.96 -4.82
CA ALA A 47 1.64 -6.96 -4.08
C ALA A 47 1.84 -5.59 -3.42
N PHE A 48 2.45 -5.58 -2.26
CA PHE A 48 2.66 -4.34 -1.48
C PHE A 48 3.39 -3.26 -2.29
N PRO A 49 4.50 -3.59 -3.00
CA PRO A 49 5.25 -2.56 -3.74
C PRO A 49 4.54 -2.00 -4.98
N GLN A 50 3.33 -2.46 -5.27
CA GLN A 50 2.52 -1.87 -6.34
C GLN A 50 1.85 -0.57 -5.90
N LEU A 51 1.76 -0.31 -4.60
CA LEU A 51 1.26 0.96 -4.08
C LEU A 51 2.36 2.02 -4.16
N THR A 52 2.01 3.19 -4.70
CA THR A 52 2.93 4.32 -4.72
C THR A 52 3.08 4.92 -3.32
N PRO A 53 4.14 5.69 -3.05
CA PRO A 53 4.23 6.44 -1.80
C PRO A 53 3.02 7.34 -1.57
N ALA A 54 2.48 7.95 -2.63
CA ALA A 54 1.26 8.76 -2.52
C ALA A 54 0.08 7.95 -1.98
N ALA A 55 -0.08 6.70 -2.44
CA ALA A 55 -1.11 5.81 -1.92
C ALA A 55 -0.91 5.53 -0.43
N ILE A 56 0.31 5.22 -0.03
CA ILE A 56 0.64 4.96 1.38
C ILE A 56 0.37 6.20 2.24
N CYS A 57 0.73 7.38 1.75
CA CYS A 57 0.42 8.63 2.46
C CYS A 57 -1.08 8.79 2.70
N ASN A 58 -1.91 8.41 1.74
CA ASN A 58 -3.36 8.46 1.90
C ASN A 58 -3.89 7.44 2.92
N PHE A 59 -3.32 6.25 2.96
CA PHE A 59 -3.66 5.28 4.02
C PHE A 59 -3.30 5.83 5.41
N VAL A 60 -2.09 6.36 5.55
CA VAL A 60 -1.64 6.93 6.82
C VAL A 60 -2.51 8.12 7.22
N ALA A 61 -2.87 8.99 6.28
CA ALA A 61 -3.75 10.12 6.53
C ALA A 61 -5.13 9.67 7.01
N ALA A 62 -5.71 8.64 6.38
CA ALA A 62 -7.01 8.11 6.79
C ALA A 62 -6.96 7.53 8.20
N LEU A 63 -5.90 6.79 8.53
CA LEU A 63 -5.73 6.23 9.87
C LEU A 63 -5.53 7.30 10.92
N THR A 64 -4.75 8.33 10.63
CA THR A 64 -4.51 9.46 11.52
C THR A 64 -5.81 10.24 11.75
N PHE A 65 -6.55 10.52 10.69
CA PHE A 65 -7.84 11.20 10.79
C PHE A 65 -8.83 10.39 11.63
N GLY A 66 -8.92 9.07 11.39
CA GLY A 66 -9.78 8.20 12.17
C GLY A 66 -9.41 8.19 13.64
N ALA A 67 -8.13 8.17 13.96
CA ALA A 67 -7.65 8.22 15.34
C ALA A 67 -8.00 9.54 16.03
N GLU A 68 -7.86 10.67 15.33
CA GLU A 68 -8.19 11.99 15.85
C GLU A 68 -9.69 12.14 16.11
N GLU A 69 -10.52 11.59 15.23
CA GLU A 69 -11.97 11.65 15.36
C GLU A 69 -12.56 10.47 16.16
N VAL A 70 -11.69 9.60 16.69
CA VAL A 70 -12.06 8.45 17.53
C VAL A 70 -13.02 7.49 16.84
N TYR A 71 -12.70 7.10 15.61
CA TYR A 71 -13.43 6.02 14.95
C TYR A 71 -12.49 5.13 14.12
N LEU A 72 -12.95 3.91 13.84
CA LEU A 72 -12.18 2.95 13.05
C LEU A 72 -12.47 3.15 11.56
N VAL A 73 -11.39 3.33 10.79
CA VAL A 73 -11.47 3.33 9.33
C VAL A 73 -11.27 1.90 8.85
N ASN A 74 -12.33 1.24 8.41
CA ASN A 74 -12.21 -0.09 7.83
C ASN A 74 -11.98 0.01 6.31
N VAL A 75 -11.60 -1.12 5.71
CA VAL A 75 -11.24 -1.15 4.29
C VAL A 75 -12.43 -0.79 3.40
N ARG A 76 -13.64 -1.16 3.78
CA ARG A 76 -14.86 -0.85 3.03
C ARG A 76 -15.12 0.65 2.97
N CYS A 77 -15.04 1.30 4.12
CA CYS A 77 -15.16 2.75 4.22
C CYS A 77 -14.10 3.44 3.36
N PHE A 78 -12.86 3.00 3.46
CA PHE A 78 -11.75 3.55 2.68
C PHE A 78 -11.99 3.39 1.18
N GLU A 79 -12.44 2.22 0.74
CA GLU A 79 -12.73 1.95 -0.68
C GLU A 79 -13.89 2.79 -1.20
N GLU A 80 -14.89 3.06 -0.38
CA GLU A 80 -16.02 3.92 -0.78
C GLU A 80 -15.60 5.37 -0.99
N MET A 81 -14.58 5.83 -0.29
CA MET A 81 -14.13 7.21 -0.34
C MET A 81 -12.98 7.44 -1.32
N THR A 82 -12.42 6.38 -1.89
CA THR A 82 -11.23 6.46 -2.74
C THR A 82 -11.41 5.74 -4.07
N THR A 83 -10.54 6.08 -5.02
CA THR A 83 -10.44 5.36 -6.29
C THR A 83 -9.01 4.87 -6.47
N LEU A 84 -8.88 3.73 -7.13
CA LEU A 84 -7.58 3.17 -7.50
C LEU A 84 -7.27 3.55 -8.94
N LYS A 85 -6.12 4.16 -9.17
CA LYS A 85 -5.71 4.65 -10.48
C LYS A 85 -4.32 4.17 -10.83
N ALA A 86 -4.15 3.63 -12.04
CA ALA A 86 -2.83 3.28 -12.58
C ALA A 86 -2.07 4.57 -12.92
N ILE A 87 -0.81 4.64 -12.52
CA ILE A 87 0.03 5.80 -12.82
C ILE A 87 1.23 5.48 -13.69
N ARG A 88 1.62 4.23 -13.74
CA ARG A 88 2.77 3.81 -14.52
C ARG A 88 2.61 2.33 -14.90
N SER A 89 2.93 2.01 -16.14
CA SER A 89 3.00 0.63 -16.59
C SER A 89 4.39 0.05 -16.31
N PRO A 90 4.51 -1.23 -15.89
CA PRO A 90 3.42 -2.11 -15.55
C PRO A 90 3.12 -2.10 -14.03
N GLY A 91 1.92 -1.68 -13.67
CA GLY A 91 1.36 -2.11 -12.40
C GLY A 91 1.60 -1.28 -11.16
N TYR A 92 1.98 -0.02 -11.25
CA TYR A 92 1.96 0.90 -10.11
C TYR A 92 0.61 1.59 -10.00
N TRP A 93 0.10 1.72 -8.76
CA TRP A 93 -1.24 2.22 -8.51
C TRP A 93 -1.23 3.26 -7.40
N VAL A 94 -2.01 4.32 -7.59
CA VAL A 94 -2.24 5.33 -6.57
C VAL A 94 -3.69 5.27 -6.11
N VAL A 95 -3.91 5.62 -4.87
CA VAL A 95 -5.24 5.73 -4.27
C VAL A 95 -5.55 7.21 -4.08
N ASN A 96 -6.62 7.70 -4.71
CA ASN A 96 -7.03 9.10 -4.65
C ASN A 96 -8.41 9.24 -4.04
N ASN A 97 -8.72 10.43 -3.54
CA ASN A 97 -10.09 10.76 -3.14
C ASN A 97 -11.03 10.65 -4.33
N ARG A 98 -12.25 10.18 -4.08
CA ARG A 98 -13.32 10.30 -5.07
C ARG A 98 -13.70 11.77 -5.23
N PRO A 99 -14.17 12.18 -6.43
CA PRO A 99 -14.68 13.52 -6.61
C PRO A 99 -15.74 13.83 -5.54
N LYS A 100 -15.70 15.04 -4.98
CA LYS A 100 -16.59 15.52 -3.89
C LYS A 100 -16.33 14.91 -2.50
N HIS A 101 -15.31 14.06 -2.34
CA HIS A 101 -14.93 13.46 -1.06
C HIS A 101 -13.52 13.85 -0.67
N ASN A 102 -13.29 15.14 -0.39
CA ASN A 102 -11.95 15.66 -0.09
C ASN A 102 -11.63 15.57 1.40
N PHE A 103 -11.72 14.39 1.97
CA PHE A 103 -11.42 14.21 3.39
C PHE A 103 -9.94 13.87 3.65
N LEU A 104 -9.24 13.32 2.66
CA LEU A 104 -7.81 13.09 2.78
C LEU A 104 -7.06 14.34 2.28
N PRO A 105 -6.09 14.83 3.05
CA PRO A 105 -5.21 15.85 2.53
C PRO A 105 -4.49 15.27 1.33
N GLY A 106 -4.64 15.89 0.17
CA GLY A 106 -3.99 15.42 -1.05
C GLY A 106 -2.49 15.24 -0.80
N PRO A 107 -1.88 14.16 -1.31
CA PRO A 107 -0.47 13.94 -1.08
C PRO A 107 0.35 15.05 -1.74
N LYS A 108 1.06 15.80 -0.93
CA LYS A 108 2.06 16.75 -1.39
C LYS A 108 3.34 16.03 -1.80
N VAL A 109 3.20 14.83 -2.35
CA VAL A 109 4.29 13.89 -2.61
C VAL A 109 4.61 13.73 -4.09
N SER A 110 4.13 14.66 -4.91
CA SER A 110 4.42 14.64 -6.35
C SER A 110 5.91 14.74 -6.67
N ASN A 111 6.75 14.99 -5.67
CA ASN A 111 8.19 15.24 -5.85
C ASN A 111 9.09 14.13 -5.31
N PHE A 112 8.57 12.95 -5.01
CA PHE A 112 9.41 11.81 -4.63
C PHE A 112 10.06 11.25 -5.88
N LYS A 113 11.23 11.79 -6.22
CA LYS A 113 11.99 11.31 -7.38
C LYS A 113 12.68 10.01 -7.06
N ASN A 114 12.63 9.08 -8.01
CA ASN A 114 13.37 7.82 -7.94
C ASN A 114 13.06 6.97 -6.70
N TRP A 115 11.84 7.08 -6.17
CA TRP A 115 11.45 6.35 -4.95
C TRP A 115 11.52 4.83 -5.16
N GLU A 116 11.31 4.34 -6.37
CA GLU A 116 11.35 2.92 -6.70
C GLU A 116 12.75 2.32 -6.71
N GLU A 117 13.79 3.14 -6.67
CA GLU A 117 15.18 2.67 -6.61
C GLU A 117 15.62 2.30 -5.20
N TYR A 118 14.91 2.76 -4.16
CA TYR A 118 15.26 2.56 -2.77
C TYR A 118 14.24 1.66 -2.09
N TYR A 119 14.51 0.35 -2.13
CA TYR A 119 13.63 -0.66 -1.58
C TYR A 119 14.40 -1.66 -0.73
N PHE A 120 13.66 -2.36 0.12
CA PHE A 120 14.20 -3.41 0.98
C PHE A 120 13.16 -4.50 1.18
N TYR A 121 13.56 -5.61 1.80
CA TYR A 121 12.67 -6.73 2.02
C TYR A 121 12.35 -6.87 3.49
N VAL A 122 11.08 -7.06 3.80
CA VAL A 122 10.55 -7.27 5.14
C VAL A 122 10.06 -8.71 5.25
N ARG A 123 10.45 -9.39 6.31
CA ARG A 123 9.99 -10.77 6.53
C ARG A 123 8.47 -10.81 6.70
N SER A 124 7.83 -11.80 6.06
CA SER A 124 6.38 -12.02 6.15
C SER A 124 6.06 -12.83 7.41
N ASP A 125 6.26 -12.24 8.57
CA ASP A 125 5.93 -12.87 9.85
C ASP A 125 4.81 -12.11 10.57
N LEU A 126 4.34 -12.68 11.68
CA LEU A 126 3.22 -12.11 12.43
C LEU A 126 3.56 -10.80 13.16
N GLU A 127 4.85 -10.55 13.36
CA GLU A 127 5.30 -9.34 14.08
C GLU A 127 5.33 -8.12 13.19
N SER A 128 5.48 -8.32 11.88
CA SER A 128 5.59 -7.23 10.90
C SER A 128 4.25 -6.69 10.44
N TYR A 129 3.17 -7.40 10.67
CA TYR A 129 1.84 -7.05 10.16
C TYR A 129 0.77 -7.21 11.23
N GLU A 130 -0.20 -6.32 11.26
CA GLU A 130 -1.34 -6.42 12.19
C GLU A 130 -2.25 -7.61 11.88
N ARG A 131 -2.16 -8.16 10.66
CA ARG A 131 -2.89 -9.37 10.26
C ARG A 131 -2.11 -10.13 9.20
N PRO A 132 -2.39 -11.42 8.99
CA PRO A 132 -1.64 -12.22 8.04
C PRO A 132 -1.71 -11.69 6.62
N PHE A 133 -0.55 -11.62 5.98
CA PHE A 133 -0.42 -11.28 4.58
C PHE A 133 -0.28 -12.58 3.78
N SER A 134 -1.31 -12.93 3.00
CA SER A 134 -1.35 -14.18 2.26
C SER A 134 -0.22 -14.27 1.22
N GLY A 135 0.31 -15.48 1.01
CA GLY A 135 1.39 -15.70 0.05
C GLY A 135 1.07 -15.29 -1.38
N ARG A 136 -0.19 -15.38 -1.76
CA ARG A 136 -0.65 -14.95 -3.09
C ARG A 136 -0.52 -13.45 -3.29
N LYS A 137 -0.57 -12.69 -2.22
CA LYS A 137 -0.56 -11.23 -2.26
C LYS A 137 0.83 -10.64 -2.46
N ARG A 138 1.83 -11.48 -2.49
CA ARG A 138 3.19 -11.05 -2.83
C ARG A 138 3.43 -11.00 -4.33
N MET A 139 2.51 -11.59 -5.11
CA MET A 139 2.63 -11.60 -6.56
C MET A 139 2.14 -10.30 -7.16
N TRP A 140 2.92 -9.80 -8.08
CA TRP A 140 2.56 -8.62 -8.85
C TRP A 140 1.35 -8.90 -9.73
N THR A 141 0.39 -7.98 -9.76
CA THR A 141 -0.80 -8.10 -10.62
C THR A 141 -0.97 -6.89 -11.52
N GLU A 142 -1.40 -7.12 -12.74
CA GLU A 142 -1.72 -6.05 -13.68
C GLU A 142 -3.17 -5.58 -13.55
N PHE A 143 -4.03 -6.38 -12.93
CA PHE A 143 -5.47 -6.13 -12.89
C PHE A 143 -6.03 -6.28 -11.47
N PRO A 144 -5.76 -5.32 -10.58
CA PRO A 144 -6.29 -5.40 -9.23
C PRO A 144 -7.77 -5.07 -9.15
N GLY A 145 -8.49 -5.75 -8.32
CA GLY A 145 -9.72 -5.25 -7.76
C GLY A 145 -11.05 -5.68 -8.32
N ARG A 146 -11.11 -6.41 -9.41
CA ARG A 146 -12.41 -6.72 -10.04
C ARG A 146 -13.29 -7.67 -9.23
N PHE A 147 -12.70 -8.62 -8.56
CA PHE A 147 -13.48 -9.61 -7.80
C PHE A 147 -14.18 -9.02 -6.58
N LEU A 148 -13.91 -7.80 -6.23
CA LEU A 148 -14.62 -7.12 -5.15
C LEU A 148 -16.07 -6.86 -5.49
N LEU A 149 -16.38 -6.73 -6.76
CA LEU A 149 -17.72 -6.44 -7.23
C LEU A 149 -18.70 -7.58 -6.98
N ASN A 150 -18.18 -8.75 -6.66
CA ASN A 150 -18.98 -9.95 -6.41
C ASN A 150 -19.26 -10.18 -4.92
N ARG A 151 -19.13 -9.15 -4.11
CA ARG A 151 -19.29 -9.28 -2.66
C ARG A 151 -20.50 -8.52 -2.17
#